data_dad3ae4f6be0259c454a8f4ff74625b9
#
_entry.id   dad3ae4f6be0259c454a8f4ff74625b9
#
_cell.length_a   1.000
_cell.length_b   1.000
_cell.length_c   1.000
_cell.angle_alpha   90.00
_cell.angle_beta   90.00
_cell.angle_gamma   90.00
#
_symmetry.space_group_name_H-M   'P 1'
#
loop_
_entity.id
_entity.type
_entity.pdbx_description
1 polymer ?
#
loop_
_entity_poly.entity_id
_entity_poly.type
_entity_poly.pdbx_seq_one_letter_code
_entity_poly.pdbx_strand_id
1 'polypeptide(L)'
;MKKINVIGTSASGKTTFSRKLAQKLSLNYIELDDLLWMDDWQETADDEFFQKLRMSMGVAKHGYVIDGNYSRTTHMTWQEIDTAIWLDLPFHINLFRSVKRAVNRSFFRKKLWQSSNNKESFSRMLSRDSIILWMIKTHQKNRKKYLEKMNDPQYSHIRFIHLKSTKEIEQFLENSR
;
A
#
# COMPACT_ATOMS: atom_id res chain seq x y z
N MET A 1 13.08 10.71 -8.36
CA MET A 1 12.05 10.01 -7.53
C MET A 1 12.13 10.54 -6.11
N LYS A 2 11.23 11.41 -5.72
CA LYS A 2 11.20 11.98 -4.34
C LYS A 2 9.83 11.83 -3.68
N LYS A 3 8.76 11.92 -4.45
CA LYS A 3 7.37 11.80 -3.95
C LYS A 3 6.74 10.57 -4.59
N ILE A 4 6.79 9.44 -3.88
CA ILE A 4 6.49 8.11 -4.43
C ILE A 4 5.21 7.58 -3.79
N ASN A 5 4.30 7.00 -4.58
CA ASN A 5 3.22 6.16 -4.08
C ASN A 5 3.38 4.72 -4.54
N VAL A 6 3.43 3.78 -3.61
CA VAL A 6 3.50 2.35 -3.89
C VAL A 6 2.09 1.76 -3.84
N ILE A 7 1.66 1.22 -4.97
CA ILE A 7 0.31 0.66 -5.15
C ILE A 7 0.37 -0.82 -5.50
N GLY A 8 -0.73 -1.53 -5.32
CA GLY A 8 -0.86 -2.96 -5.62
C GLY A 8 -1.89 -3.64 -4.74
N THR A 9 -2.21 -4.89 -5.06
CA THR A 9 -3.19 -5.69 -4.32
C THR A 9 -2.67 -6.05 -2.91
N SER A 10 -3.58 -6.43 -2.01
CA SER A 10 -3.19 -6.97 -0.70
C SER A 10 -2.21 -8.14 -0.87
N ALA A 11 -1.24 -8.25 0.04
CA ALA A 11 -0.17 -9.25 0.03
C ALA A 11 0.82 -9.19 -1.16
N SER A 12 0.77 -8.17 -2.02
CA SER A 12 1.80 -7.98 -3.06
C SER A 12 3.19 -7.62 -2.51
N GLY A 13 3.27 -7.28 -1.22
CA GLY A 13 4.53 -6.93 -0.55
C GLY A 13 4.79 -5.42 -0.46
N LYS A 14 3.77 -4.58 -0.71
CA LYS A 14 3.88 -3.12 -0.67
C LYS A 14 4.62 -2.60 0.57
N THR A 15 4.16 -2.96 1.75
CA THR A 15 4.72 -2.45 3.02
C THR A 15 6.20 -2.76 3.16
N THR A 16 6.60 -3.98 2.88
CA THR A 16 8.03 -4.37 2.93
C THR A 16 8.85 -3.61 1.89
N PHE A 17 8.33 -3.50 0.68
CA PHE A 17 8.97 -2.77 -0.41
C PHE A 17 9.08 -1.27 -0.10
N SER A 18 7.98 -0.63 0.31
CA SER A 18 7.92 0.81 0.61
C SER A 18 8.87 1.21 1.73
N ARG A 19 8.94 0.42 2.82
CA ARG A 19 9.88 0.66 3.93
C ARG A 19 11.34 0.56 3.47
N LYS A 20 11.69 -0.49 2.71
CA LYS A 20 13.04 -0.66 2.17
C LYS A 20 13.42 0.46 1.20
N LEU A 21 12.49 0.86 0.33
CA LEU A 21 12.70 1.93 -0.63
C LEU A 21 12.89 3.29 0.09
N ALA A 22 12.03 3.59 1.06
CA ALA A 22 12.14 4.82 1.84
C ALA A 22 13.48 4.89 2.59
N GLN A 23 13.89 3.79 3.23
CA GLN A 23 15.19 3.71 3.91
C GLN A 23 16.34 3.92 2.93
N LYS A 24 16.31 3.26 1.78
CA LYS A 24 17.39 3.33 0.78
C LYS A 24 17.54 4.70 0.15
N LEU A 25 16.42 5.40 -0.07
CA LEU A 25 16.41 6.75 -0.65
C LEU A 25 16.48 7.86 0.41
N SER A 26 16.55 7.52 1.70
CA SER A 26 16.48 8.48 2.82
C SER A 26 15.23 9.36 2.77
N LEU A 27 14.08 8.77 2.40
CA LEU A 27 12.78 9.42 2.32
C LEU A 27 11.90 9.06 3.52
N ASN A 28 10.94 9.93 3.83
CA ASN A 28 9.93 9.64 4.85
C ASN A 28 9.01 8.50 4.40
N TYR A 29 8.73 7.56 5.30
CA TYR A 29 7.76 6.48 5.06
C TYR A 29 6.40 6.86 5.63
N ILE A 30 5.35 6.78 4.81
CA ILE A 30 3.97 7.10 5.18
C ILE A 30 3.11 5.88 4.90
N GLU A 31 2.60 5.22 5.95
CA GLU A 31 1.71 4.06 5.84
C GLU A 31 0.26 4.52 5.96
N LEU A 32 -0.52 4.42 4.89
CA LEU A 32 -1.92 4.87 4.89
C LEU A 32 -2.79 4.07 5.86
N ASP A 33 -2.50 2.77 6.02
CA ASP A 33 -3.22 1.92 6.96
C ASP A 33 -3.01 2.38 8.41
N ASP A 34 -1.80 2.82 8.77
CA ASP A 34 -1.47 3.32 10.12
C ASP A 34 -2.16 4.67 10.43
N LEU A 35 -2.40 5.50 9.40
CA LEU A 35 -3.13 6.75 9.54
C LEU A 35 -4.65 6.56 9.63
N LEU A 36 -5.16 5.47 9.02
CA LEU A 36 -6.59 5.21 8.89
C LEU A 36 -7.17 4.42 10.05
N TRP A 37 -6.49 3.33 10.47
CA TRP A 37 -7.07 2.37 11.40
C TRP A 37 -6.84 2.75 12.85
N MET A 38 -7.94 3.01 13.56
CA MET A 38 -7.98 3.14 15.03
C MET A 38 -8.20 1.76 15.67
N ASP A 39 -8.20 1.70 17.01
CA ASP A 39 -8.53 0.50 17.76
C ASP A 39 -9.91 -0.05 17.36
N ASP A 40 -10.12 -1.34 17.60
CA ASP A 40 -11.35 -2.06 17.27
C ASP A 40 -11.77 -1.99 15.80
N TRP A 41 -10.80 -1.82 14.90
CA TRP A 41 -11.01 -1.75 13.45
C TRP A 41 -11.92 -0.59 13.01
N GLN A 42 -11.97 0.46 13.78
CA GLN A 42 -12.65 1.69 13.40
C GLN A 42 -11.79 2.49 12.43
N GLU A 43 -12.42 3.11 11.46
CA GLU A 43 -11.74 4.04 10.56
C GLU A 43 -11.74 5.44 11.13
N THR A 44 -10.62 6.14 11.02
CA THR A 44 -10.54 7.58 11.25
C THR A 44 -11.49 8.30 10.28
N ALA A 45 -12.18 9.32 10.75
CA ALA A 45 -13.04 10.15 9.90
C ALA A 45 -12.24 10.73 8.72
N ASP A 46 -12.88 10.86 7.55
CA ASP A 46 -12.19 11.26 6.31
C ASP A 46 -11.42 12.58 6.45
N ASP A 47 -12.02 13.58 7.09
CA ASP A 47 -11.37 14.89 7.29
C ASP A 47 -10.09 14.77 8.13
N GLU A 48 -10.15 14.03 9.22
CA GLU A 48 -9.00 13.78 10.09
C GLU A 48 -7.94 12.94 9.38
N PHE A 49 -8.34 11.91 8.63
CA PHE A 49 -7.45 11.08 7.85
C PHE A 49 -6.70 11.90 6.78
N PHE A 50 -7.42 12.76 6.06
CA PHE A 50 -6.82 13.65 5.06
C PHE A 50 -5.91 14.70 5.71
N GLN A 51 -6.27 15.21 6.88
CA GLN A 51 -5.41 16.13 7.63
C GLN A 51 -4.10 15.45 8.07
N LYS A 52 -4.18 14.26 8.67
CA LYS A 52 -2.99 13.46 9.07
C LYS A 52 -2.08 13.20 7.87
N LEU A 53 -2.66 12.85 6.72
CA LEU A 53 -1.90 12.57 5.50
C LEU A 53 -1.22 13.83 4.96
N ARG A 54 -1.93 14.97 4.88
CA ARG A 54 -1.33 16.26 4.48
C ARG A 54 -0.18 16.67 5.39
N MET A 55 -0.36 16.53 6.69
CA MET A 55 0.70 16.84 7.66
C MET A 55 1.92 15.93 7.45
N SER A 56 1.71 14.62 7.27
CA SER A 56 2.80 13.67 7.03
C SER A 56 3.56 13.96 5.73
N MET A 57 2.86 14.36 4.67
CA MET A 57 3.48 14.80 3.41
C MET A 57 4.22 16.13 3.57
N GLY A 58 3.64 17.09 4.31
CA GLY A 58 4.20 18.44 4.49
C GLY A 58 5.49 18.50 5.30
N VAL A 59 5.65 17.62 6.30
CA VAL A 59 6.89 17.55 7.10
C VAL A 59 8.02 16.81 6.41
N ALA A 60 7.74 16.11 5.32
CA ALA A 60 8.69 15.30 4.57
C ALA A 60 9.58 16.13 3.63
N LYS A 61 10.50 16.94 4.19
CA LYS A 61 11.34 17.91 3.47
C LYS A 61 12.13 17.33 2.30
N HIS A 62 12.58 16.07 2.39
CA HIS A 62 13.38 15.41 1.34
C HIS A 62 12.54 14.59 0.37
N GLY A 63 11.25 14.41 0.68
CA GLY A 63 10.31 13.57 -0.05
C GLY A 63 9.81 12.39 0.78
N TYR A 64 8.95 11.57 0.16
CA TYR A 64 8.25 10.52 0.89
C TYR A 64 7.93 9.31 0.00
N VAL A 65 7.71 8.17 0.66
CA VAL A 65 7.13 6.96 0.07
C VAL A 65 5.82 6.67 0.78
N ILE A 66 4.70 6.81 0.06
CA ILE A 66 3.36 6.46 0.53
C ILE A 66 3.12 4.97 0.25
N ASP A 67 2.83 4.19 1.29
CA ASP A 67 2.38 2.80 1.22
C ASP A 67 0.86 2.74 1.34
N GLY A 68 0.20 2.30 0.29
CA GLY A 68 -1.24 2.13 0.24
C GLY A 68 -1.89 2.72 -1.01
N ASN A 69 -3.14 2.34 -1.23
CA ASN A 69 -3.86 2.67 -2.46
C ASN A 69 -5.35 2.95 -2.25
N TYR A 70 -5.68 3.72 -1.23
CA TYR A 70 -7.06 4.16 -0.99
C TYR A 70 -7.53 5.11 -2.08
N SER A 71 -8.64 4.76 -2.76
CA SER A 71 -9.18 5.58 -3.85
C SER A 71 -9.54 6.99 -3.42
N ARG A 72 -10.01 7.13 -2.16
CA ARG A 72 -10.38 8.41 -1.57
C ARG A 72 -9.22 9.38 -1.36
N THR A 73 -7.97 8.89 -1.31
CA THR A 73 -6.78 9.76 -1.19
C THR A 73 -6.20 10.16 -2.54
N THR A 74 -6.59 9.52 -3.65
CA THR A 74 -5.98 9.72 -4.96
C THR A 74 -6.04 11.18 -5.43
N HIS A 75 -7.18 11.86 -5.20
CA HIS A 75 -7.37 13.25 -5.59
C HIS A 75 -6.36 14.22 -4.95
N MET A 76 -5.80 13.84 -3.81
CA MET A 76 -4.82 14.63 -3.08
C MET A 76 -3.39 14.14 -3.34
N THR A 77 -3.15 12.83 -3.19
CA THR A 77 -1.80 12.27 -3.29
C THR A 77 -1.25 12.30 -4.71
N TRP A 78 -2.10 12.00 -5.71
CA TRP A 78 -1.65 11.87 -7.10
C TRP A 78 -1.48 13.20 -7.85
N GLN A 79 -1.88 14.30 -7.23
CA GLN A 79 -1.52 15.64 -7.71
C GLN A 79 -0.09 16.03 -7.35
N GLU A 80 0.48 15.41 -6.29
CA GLU A 80 1.79 15.78 -5.76
C GLU A 80 2.91 14.77 -6.05
N ILE A 81 2.58 13.49 -6.27
CA ILE A 81 3.61 12.48 -6.50
C ILE A 81 4.28 12.64 -7.87
N ASP A 82 5.57 12.32 -7.92
CA ASP A 82 6.34 12.22 -9.17
C ASP A 82 6.42 10.79 -9.72
N THR A 83 6.16 9.80 -8.86
CA THR A 83 6.33 8.39 -9.23
C THR A 83 5.25 7.52 -8.57
N ALA A 84 4.61 6.66 -9.36
CA ALA A 84 3.74 5.59 -8.90
C ALA A 84 4.40 4.23 -9.20
N ILE A 85 4.67 3.42 -8.16
CA ILE A 85 5.26 2.10 -8.33
C ILE A 85 4.18 1.05 -8.09
N TRP A 86 3.84 0.32 -9.13
CA TRP A 86 2.79 -0.69 -9.07
C TRP A 86 3.37 -2.10 -8.96
N LEU A 87 3.10 -2.75 -7.81
CA LEU A 87 3.43 -4.16 -7.59
C LEU A 87 2.28 -5.04 -8.09
N ASP A 88 2.37 -5.51 -9.34
CA ASP A 88 1.34 -6.32 -10.02
C ASP A 88 1.75 -7.80 -10.09
N LEU A 89 1.84 -8.42 -8.92
CA LEU A 89 2.18 -9.84 -8.86
C LEU A 89 1.00 -10.72 -9.34
N PRO A 90 1.29 -11.90 -9.94
CA PRO A 90 0.27 -12.87 -10.34
C PRO A 90 -0.67 -13.24 -9.18
N PHE A 91 -1.94 -13.49 -9.53
CA PHE A 91 -2.99 -13.78 -8.56
C PHE A 91 -2.63 -14.91 -7.57
N HIS A 92 -2.11 -16.02 -8.07
CA HIS A 92 -1.75 -17.18 -7.24
C HIS A 92 -0.65 -16.85 -6.22
N ILE A 93 0.30 -15.98 -6.56
CA ILE A 93 1.34 -15.53 -5.64
C ILE A 93 0.75 -14.65 -4.52
N ASN A 94 -0.13 -13.71 -4.89
CA ASN A 94 -0.81 -12.86 -3.92
C ASN A 94 -1.74 -13.70 -3.01
N LEU A 95 -2.45 -14.68 -3.57
CA LEU A 95 -3.30 -15.58 -2.80
C LEU A 95 -2.49 -16.39 -1.78
N PHE A 96 -1.44 -17.06 -2.24
CA PHE A 96 -0.54 -17.82 -1.35
C PHE A 96 0.03 -16.96 -0.22
N ARG A 97 0.53 -15.76 -0.55
CA ARG A 97 1.07 -14.81 0.43
C ARG A 97 0.00 -14.32 1.40
N SER A 98 -1.24 -14.07 0.91
CA SER A 98 -2.37 -13.69 1.76
C SER A 98 -2.71 -14.76 2.78
N VAL A 99 -2.84 -16.01 2.34
CA VAL A 99 -3.15 -17.14 3.23
C VAL A 99 -2.02 -17.33 4.26
N LYS A 100 -0.77 -17.42 3.80
CA LYS A 100 0.41 -17.56 4.69
C LYS A 100 0.47 -16.44 5.73
N ARG A 101 0.23 -15.19 5.31
CA ARG A 101 0.23 -14.03 6.20
C ARG A 101 -0.90 -14.10 7.22
N ALA A 102 -2.13 -14.42 6.79
CA ALA A 102 -3.29 -14.53 7.67
C ALA A 102 -3.09 -15.61 8.72
N VAL A 103 -2.61 -16.80 8.34
CA VAL A 103 -2.28 -17.88 9.28
C VAL A 103 -1.22 -17.43 10.30
N ASN A 104 -0.10 -16.87 9.83
CA ASN A 104 0.97 -16.42 10.72
C ASN A 104 0.50 -15.33 11.70
N ARG A 105 -0.27 -14.36 11.23
CA ARG A 105 -0.77 -13.26 12.07
C ARG A 105 -1.80 -13.74 13.09
N SER A 106 -2.68 -14.64 12.69
CA SER A 106 -3.66 -15.25 13.59
C SER A 106 -3.01 -16.10 14.68
N PHE A 107 -1.92 -16.82 14.33
CA PHE A 107 -1.18 -17.65 15.26
C PHE A 107 -0.39 -16.81 16.28
N PHE A 108 0.36 -15.83 15.81
CA PHE A 108 1.23 -15.02 16.67
C PHE A 108 0.54 -13.80 17.29
N ARG A 109 -0.72 -13.50 16.94
CA ARG A 109 -1.51 -12.35 17.45
C ARG A 109 -0.73 -11.02 17.46
N LYS A 110 0.14 -10.81 16.48
CA LYS A 110 0.96 -9.60 16.39
C LYS A 110 0.11 -8.38 16.06
N LYS A 111 0.46 -7.26 16.66
CA LYS A 111 -0.06 -5.94 16.33
C LYS A 111 0.15 -5.63 14.86
N LEU A 112 -0.84 -5.07 14.18
CA LEU A 112 -0.77 -4.80 12.74
C LEU A 112 -0.10 -3.47 12.43
N TRP A 113 -0.45 -2.43 13.21
CA TRP A 113 0.04 -1.06 13.03
C TRP A 113 0.52 -0.49 14.37
N GLN A 114 1.31 0.59 14.31
CA GLN A 114 1.83 1.24 15.53
C GLN A 114 0.75 2.03 16.25
N SER A 115 -0.12 2.70 15.47
CA SER A 115 -1.20 3.58 15.98
C SER A 115 -2.38 2.82 16.59
N SER A 116 -2.53 1.51 16.35
CA SER A 116 -3.69 0.74 16.85
C SER A 116 -3.30 -0.60 17.47
N ASN A 117 -4.20 -1.14 18.30
CA ASN A 117 -4.03 -2.46 18.93
C ASN A 117 -4.67 -3.61 18.13
N ASN A 118 -5.04 -3.35 16.89
CA ASN A 118 -5.69 -4.34 16.02
C ASN A 118 -4.82 -5.57 15.78
N LYS A 119 -5.44 -6.74 15.90
CA LYS A 119 -4.82 -8.05 15.67
C LYS A 119 -5.69 -8.87 14.74
N GLU A 120 -5.08 -9.64 13.85
CA GLU A 120 -5.82 -10.64 13.08
C GLU A 120 -6.18 -11.84 13.96
N SER A 121 -7.39 -12.42 13.72
CA SER A 121 -7.86 -13.64 14.38
C SER A 121 -8.33 -14.65 13.34
N PHE A 122 -8.36 -15.94 13.73
CA PHE A 122 -8.86 -17.00 12.85
C PHE A 122 -10.33 -16.80 12.47
N SER A 123 -11.17 -16.29 13.40
CA SER A 123 -12.57 -15.98 13.11
C SER A 123 -12.71 -14.92 12.03
N ARG A 124 -11.88 -13.87 12.09
CA ARG A 124 -11.87 -12.81 11.07
C ARG A 124 -11.31 -13.29 9.74
N MET A 125 -10.33 -14.17 9.76
CA MET A 125 -9.78 -14.78 8.54
C MET A 125 -10.85 -15.55 7.75
N LEU A 126 -11.78 -16.22 8.43
CA LEU A 126 -12.87 -17.00 7.86
C LEU A 126 -14.18 -16.22 7.67
N SER A 127 -14.25 -14.98 8.10
CA SER A 127 -15.43 -14.12 7.98
C SER A 127 -15.58 -13.54 6.57
N ARG A 128 -16.74 -12.92 6.32
CA ARG A 128 -17.00 -12.17 5.06
C ARG A 128 -16.08 -10.94 4.90
N ASP A 129 -15.55 -10.44 6.03
CA ASP A 129 -14.59 -9.32 6.08
C ASP A 129 -13.14 -9.79 5.99
N SER A 130 -12.93 -11.03 5.60
CA SER A 130 -11.61 -11.61 5.41
C SER A 130 -10.80 -10.86 4.36
N ILE A 131 -9.57 -10.49 4.72
CA ILE A 131 -8.62 -9.86 3.79
C ILE A 131 -8.33 -10.75 2.57
N ILE A 132 -8.47 -12.08 2.70
CA ILE A 132 -8.31 -13.03 1.61
C ILE A 132 -9.45 -12.87 0.60
N LEU A 133 -10.71 -12.86 1.08
CA LEU A 133 -11.88 -12.66 0.21
C LEU A 133 -11.86 -11.27 -0.43
N TRP A 134 -11.46 -10.26 0.33
CA TRP A 134 -11.30 -8.91 -0.20
C TRP A 134 -10.24 -8.88 -1.32
N MET A 135 -9.09 -9.53 -1.11
CA MET A 135 -8.04 -9.63 -2.12
C MET A 135 -8.55 -10.31 -3.40
N ILE A 136 -9.27 -11.44 -3.27
CA ILE A 136 -9.84 -12.17 -4.43
C ILE A 136 -10.79 -11.25 -5.22
N LYS A 137 -11.72 -10.58 -4.52
CA LYS A 137 -12.72 -9.70 -5.15
C LYS A 137 -12.10 -8.46 -5.81
N THR A 138 -11.01 -7.94 -5.26
CA THR A 138 -10.45 -6.66 -5.69
C THR A 138 -9.28 -6.79 -6.65
N HIS A 139 -8.64 -7.97 -6.76
CA HIS A 139 -7.45 -8.16 -7.59
C HIS A 139 -7.65 -7.68 -9.04
N GLN A 140 -8.63 -8.23 -9.75
CA GLN A 140 -8.89 -7.86 -11.14
C GLN A 140 -9.39 -6.42 -11.28
N LYS A 141 -10.24 -5.96 -10.35
CA LYS A 141 -10.73 -4.57 -10.34
C LYS A 141 -9.59 -3.57 -10.18
N ASN A 142 -8.68 -3.82 -9.25
CA ASN A 142 -7.51 -2.98 -9.04
C ASN A 142 -6.59 -2.98 -10.25
N ARG A 143 -6.36 -4.15 -10.85
CA ARG A 143 -5.52 -4.27 -12.04
C ARG A 143 -6.08 -3.44 -13.21
N LYS A 144 -7.37 -3.59 -13.51
CA LYS A 144 -8.04 -2.78 -14.54
C LYS A 144 -7.93 -1.29 -14.24
N LYS A 145 -8.25 -0.87 -13.02
CA LYS A 145 -8.17 0.51 -12.56
C LYS A 145 -6.77 1.13 -12.75
N TYR A 146 -5.70 0.39 -12.41
CA TYR A 146 -4.35 0.94 -12.54
C TYR A 146 -3.87 0.98 -13.99
N LEU A 147 -4.27 0.02 -14.84
CA LEU A 147 -4.00 0.09 -16.28
C LEU A 147 -4.69 1.31 -16.91
N GLU A 148 -5.93 1.60 -16.53
CA GLU A 148 -6.66 2.79 -16.98
C GLU A 148 -5.92 4.06 -16.54
N LYS A 149 -5.56 4.16 -15.26
CA LYS A 149 -4.86 5.33 -14.71
C LYS A 149 -3.47 5.58 -15.32
N MET A 150 -2.74 4.54 -15.69
CA MET A 150 -1.44 4.66 -16.36
C MET A 150 -1.56 5.32 -17.76
N ASN A 151 -2.71 5.19 -18.38
CA ASN A 151 -2.98 5.75 -19.72
C ASN A 151 -3.81 7.04 -19.68
N ASP A 152 -4.19 7.50 -18.50
CA ASP A 152 -5.02 8.69 -18.32
C ASP A 152 -4.15 9.96 -18.44
N PRO A 153 -4.43 10.86 -19.38
CA PRO A 153 -3.69 12.12 -19.55
C PRO A 153 -3.60 12.97 -18.28
N GLN A 154 -4.58 12.86 -17.40
CA GLN A 154 -4.59 13.57 -16.10
C GLN A 154 -3.35 13.25 -15.25
N TYR A 155 -2.76 12.05 -15.42
CA TYR A 155 -1.61 11.56 -14.66
C TYR A 155 -0.32 11.54 -15.47
N SER A 156 -0.24 12.29 -16.57
CA SER A 156 0.95 12.34 -17.46
C SER A 156 2.21 12.86 -16.75
N HIS A 157 2.06 13.61 -15.67
CA HIS A 157 3.16 14.08 -14.83
C HIS A 157 3.75 13.00 -13.92
N ILE A 158 3.06 11.85 -13.76
CA ILE A 158 3.48 10.75 -12.90
C ILE A 158 4.26 9.73 -13.73
N ARG A 159 5.48 9.41 -13.29
CA ARG A 159 6.23 8.27 -13.83
C ARG A 159 5.68 6.97 -13.25
N PHE A 160 5.02 6.16 -14.07
CA PHE A 160 4.55 4.83 -13.68
C PHE A 160 5.67 3.79 -13.84
N ILE A 161 5.90 3.00 -12.77
CA ILE A 161 6.81 1.86 -12.76
C ILE A 161 5.99 0.61 -12.44
N HIS A 162 5.87 -0.29 -13.41
CA HIS A 162 5.04 -1.49 -13.33
C HIS A 162 5.91 -2.73 -13.12
N LEU A 163 5.91 -3.29 -11.91
CA LEU A 163 6.70 -4.45 -11.50
C LEU A 163 5.80 -5.69 -11.40
N LYS A 164 6.04 -6.68 -12.26
CA LYS A 164 5.18 -7.84 -12.48
C LYS A 164 5.67 -9.12 -11.80
N SER A 165 6.89 -9.13 -11.30
CA SER A 165 7.49 -10.30 -10.67
C SER A 165 8.28 -9.94 -9.42
N THR A 166 8.48 -10.93 -8.53
CA THR A 166 9.34 -10.76 -7.35
C THR A 166 10.77 -10.38 -7.74
N LYS A 167 11.29 -10.97 -8.84
CA LYS A 167 12.63 -10.65 -9.36
C LYS A 167 12.75 -9.18 -9.78
N GLU A 168 11.75 -8.66 -10.52
CA GLU A 168 11.73 -7.24 -10.90
C GLU A 168 11.68 -6.31 -9.68
N ILE A 169 10.91 -6.68 -8.64
CA ILE A 169 10.80 -5.91 -7.40
C ILE A 169 12.17 -5.86 -6.68
N GLU A 170 12.85 -6.99 -6.58
CA GLU A 170 14.17 -7.09 -5.95
C GLU A 170 15.22 -6.30 -6.74
N GLN A 171 15.30 -6.49 -8.05
CA GLN A 171 16.20 -5.76 -8.93
C GLN A 171 15.97 -4.25 -8.89
N PHE A 172 14.69 -3.83 -8.85
CA PHE A 172 14.37 -2.41 -8.73
C PHE A 172 14.88 -1.83 -7.41
N LEU A 173 14.67 -2.53 -6.30
CA LEU A 173 15.20 -2.12 -4.99
C LEU A 173 16.72 -2.05 -5.00
N GLU A 174 17.41 -3.02 -5.56
CA GLU A 174 18.87 -3.05 -5.64
C GLU A 174 19.43 -1.87 -6.42
N ASN A 175 18.79 -1.50 -7.53
CA ASN A 175 19.23 -0.43 -8.42
C ASN A 175 18.74 0.97 -8.04
N SER A 176 17.84 1.10 -7.06
CA SER A 176 17.34 2.40 -6.59
C SER A 176 18.46 3.16 -5.86
N ARG A 177 18.66 4.44 -6.23
CA ARG A 177 19.66 5.34 -5.64
C ARG A 177 19.05 6.72 -5.47
#